data_044cc4b4f1ccf07981122e76618f74f0
#
_entry.id   044cc4b4f1ccf07981122e76618f74f0
#
_cell.length_a   1.000
_cell.length_b   1.000
_cell.length_c   1.000
_cell.angle_alpha   90.00
_cell.angle_beta   90.00
_cell.angle_gamma   90.00
#
_symmetry.space_group_name_H-M   'P 1'
#
loop_
_entity.id
_entity.type
_entity.pdbx_description
1 polymer ?
#
loop_
_entity_poly.entity_id
_entity_poly.type
_entity_poly.pdbx_seq_one_letter_code
_entity_poly.pdbx_strand_id
1 'polypeptide(L)'
;FAISKGFKHTNLLTKEGRNAWMEWKKTRKEMTPHDTHDTCSTLIQDHKGDISGACTTGGWAYKMHGRVGDSPLIGAGLFVDNNIGGAAATGLGEEVIKSSGSFLVVELMRQGYDPASACKEALDRVIRTHNGSPDFQICYIALRKDGEVGAACLKWAFPHLVTMKGKTTLRSIKGM
;
A
#
# COMPACT_ATOMS: atom_id res chain seq x y z
N PHE A 1 -2.06 19.72 11.79
CA PHE A 1 -2.79 18.62 12.43
C PHE A 1 -2.01 18.03 13.61
N ALA A 2 -0.78 17.53 13.43
CA ALA A 2 -0.02 16.89 14.52
C ALA A 2 0.15 17.81 15.74
N ILE A 3 0.55 19.05 15.53
CA ILE A 3 0.68 20.06 16.61
C ILE A 3 -0.65 20.31 17.30
N SER A 4 -1.76 20.41 16.55
CA SER A 4 -3.11 20.60 17.10
C SER A 4 -3.60 19.39 17.93
N LYS A 5 -2.93 18.23 17.80
CA LYS A 5 -3.15 17.00 18.60
C LYS A 5 -2.13 16.82 19.72
N GLY A 6 -1.34 17.84 20.02
CA GLY A 6 -0.39 17.83 21.14
C GLY A 6 0.98 17.23 20.83
N PHE A 7 1.26 16.85 19.59
CA PHE A 7 2.58 16.38 19.21
C PHE A 7 3.56 17.55 19.09
N LYS A 8 4.78 17.37 19.61
CA LYS A 8 5.83 18.38 19.50
C LYS A 8 6.43 18.38 18.09
N HIS A 9 6.74 19.57 17.58
CA HIS A 9 7.56 19.68 16.36
C HIS A 9 8.96 19.14 16.66
N THR A 10 9.34 18.06 15.97
CA THR A 10 10.64 17.40 16.18
C THR A 10 11.31 17.16 14.83
N ASN A 11 12.60 17.44 14.76
CA ASN A 11 13.39 17.04 13.60
C ASN A 11 13.72 15.55 13.72
N LEU A 12 13.11 14.74 12.88
CA LEU A 12 13.30 13.28 12.85
C LEU A 12 14.46 12.84 11.95
N LEU A 13 15.15 13.79 11.31
CA LEU A 13 16.26 13.47 10.42
C LEU A 13 17.47 13.00 11.23
N THR A 14 17.85 11.75 11.10
CA THR A 14 19.05 11.19 11.73
C THR A 14 20.33 11.78 11.10
N LYS A 15 21.46 11.61 11.76
CA LYS A 15 22.77 12.04 11.21
C LYS A 15 23.07 11.34 9.89
N GLU A 16 22.79 10.05 9.83
CA GLU A 16 22.96 9.21 8.64
C GLU A 16 22.04 9.67 7.50
N GLY A 17 20.76 9.89 7.79
CA GLY A 17 19.78 10.41 6.83
C GLY A 17 20.17 11.80 6.30
N ARG A 18 20.68 12.68 7.17
CA ARG A 18 21.19 13.99 6.76
C ARG A 18 22.40 13.86 5.83
N ASN A 19 23.35 12.99 6.16
CA ASN A 19 24.54 12.76 5.34
C ASN A 19 24.15 12.19 3.97
N ALA A 20 23.28 11.21 3.92
CA ALA A 20 22.77 10.63 2.67
C ALA A 20 22.06 11.69 1.81
N TRP A 21 21.24 12.55 2.41
CA TRP A 21 20.60 13.65 1.71
C TRP A 21 21.58 14.67 1.16
N MET A 22 22.62 15.01 1.93
CA MET A 22 23.67 15.95 1.48
C MET A 22 24.47 15.37 0.31
N GLU A 23 24.74 14.05 0.33
CA GLU A 23 25.43 13.38 -0.77
C GLU A 23 24.57 13.32 -2.02
N TRP A 24 23.29 12.93 -1.87
CA TRP A 24 22.33 12.97 -2.98
C TRP A 24 22.21 14.35 -3.60
N LYS A 25 22.24 15.44 -2.81
CA LYS A 25 22.21 16.81 -3.34
C LYS A 25 23.35 17.13 -4.30
N LYS A 26 24.50 16.48 -4.16
CA LYS A 26 25.65 16.70 -5.06
C LYS A 26 25.40 16.07 -6.43
N THR A 27 24.82 14.91 -6.47
CA THR A 27 24.61 14.14 -7.70
C THR A 27 23.25 14.39 -8.33
N ARG A 28 22.23 14.70 -7.52
CA ARG A 28 20.81 14.81 -7.90
C ARG A 28 20.32 13.65 -8.77
N LYS A 29 20.91 12.46 -8.58
CA LYS A 29 20.51 11.26 -9.29
C LYS A 29 19.09 10.90 -8.87
N GLU A 30 18.19 10.74 -9.85
CA GLU A 30 16.86 10.24 -9.56
C GLU A 30 16.96 8.83 -8.97
N MET A 31 16.26 8.63 -7.85
CA MET A 31 16.13 7.32 -7.23
C MET A 31 14.93 6.62 -7.85
N THR A 32 15.08 5.34 -8.15
CA THR A 32 13.94 4.55 -8.61
C THR A 32 13.03 4.16 -7.44
N PRO A 33 11.74 3.88 -7.68
CA PRO A 33 10.82 3.43 -6.63
C PRO A 33 11.28 2.19 -5.87
N HIS A 34 12.19 1.42 -6.47
CA HIS A 34 12.70 0.16 -5.91
C HIS A 34 13.58 0.34 -4.68
N ASP A 35 14.23 1.51 -4.55
CA ASP A 35 15.33 1.63 -3.60
C ASP A 35 14.91 2.23 -2.25
N THR A 36 13.71 2.84 -2.15
CA THR A 36 13.52 3.77 -1.03
C THR A 36 12.08 4.11 -0.67
N HIS A 37 11.13 3.18 -0.74
CA HIS A 37 9.80 3.46 -0.19
C HIS A 37 9.56 2.67 1.10
N ASP A 38 8.92 3.32 2.05
CA ASP A 38 8.43 2.76 3.29
C ASP A 38 6.91 2.97 3.36
N THR A 39 6.14 1.94 3.17
CA THR A 39 4.68 2.01 3.32
C THR A 39 4.25 0.92 4.28
N CYS A 40 3.47 1.32 5.28
CA CYS A 40 2.84 0.39 6.19
C CYS A 40 1.33 0.60 6.15
N SER A 41 0.60 -0.49 5.93
CA SER A 41 -0.86 -0.48 5.94
C SER A 41 -1.39 -1.61 6.80
N THR A 42 -2.54 -1.39 7.40
CA THR A 42 -3.23 -2.40 8.20
C THR A 42 -4.72 -2.37 7.93
N LEU A 43 -5.33 -3.54 7.93
CA LEU A 43 -6.77 -3.75 7.90
C LEU A 43 -7.13 -4.56 9.14
N ILE A 44 -8.12 -4.13 9.89
CA ILE A 44 -8.53 -4.75 11.14
C ILE A 44 -10.04 -4.97 11.12
N GLN A 45 -10.45 -6.16 11.53
CA GLN A 45 -11.85 -6.46 11.81
C GLN A 45 -12.03 -6.66 13.31
N ASP A 46 -13.02 -5.99 13.89
CA ASP A 46 -13.35 -6.13 15.30
C ASP A 46 -14.28 -7.31 15.56
N HIS A 47 -14.62 -7.53 16.83
CA HIS A 47 -15.51 -8.62 17.26
C HIS A 47 -16.97 -8.48 16.77
N LYS A 48 -17.38 -7.28 16.32
CA LYS A 48 -18.69 -7.04 15.70
C LYS A 48 -18.66 -7.25 14.19
N GLY A 49 -17.47 -7.49 13.66
CA GLY A 49 -17.23 -7.62 12.22
C GLY A 49 -17.03 -6.28 11.52
N ASP A 50 -16.88 -5.18 12.27
CA ASP A 50 -16.60 -3.88 11.66
C ASP A 50 -15.14 -3.78 11.22
N ILE A 51 -14.92 -3.26 10.02
CA ILE A 51 -13.60 -3.18 9.40
C ILE A 51 -13.12 -1.74 9.45
N SER A 52 -11.87 -1.59 9.86
CA SER A 52 -11.13 -0.33 9.83
C SER A 52 -9.79 -0.53 9.14
N GLY A 53 -9.25 0.54 8.59
CA GLY A 53 -7.94 0.51 7.95
C GLY A 53 -7.13 1.75 8.24
N ALA A 54 -5.82 1.60 8.18
CA ALA A 54 -4.87 2.70 8.27
C ALA A 54 -3.73 2.49 7.27
N CYS A 55 -3.22 3.59 6.74
CA CYS A 55 -2.08 3.59 5.85
C CYS A 55 -1.15 4.75 6.19
N THR A 56 0.15 4.52 6.17
CA THR A 56 1.16 5.54 6.43
C THR A 56 2.40 5.32 5.58
N THR A 57 3.05 6.41 5.19
CA THR A 57 4.25 6.35 4.34
C THR A 57 5.10 7.61 4.51
N GLY A 58 6.42 7.51 4.34
CA GLY A 58 7.31 8.63 4.08
C GLY A 58 7.38 9.01 2.59
N GLY A 59 6.75 8.22 1.72
CA GLY A 59 6.84 8.37 0.26
C GLY A 59 8.21 7.93 -0.27
N TRP A 60 8.60 8.44 -1.43
CA TRP A 60 9.93 8.18 -1.98
C TRP A 60 11.00 9.05 -1.33
N ALA A 61 12.19 8.50 -1.16
CA ALA A 61 13.33 9.31 -0.79
C ALA A 61 13.61 10.33 -1.91
N TYR A 62 13.89 11.57 -1.49
CA TYR A 62 14.26 12.68 -2.38
C TYR A 62 13.22 13.05 -3.45
N LYS A 63 11.97 12.67 -3.26
CA LYS A 63 10.86 13.03 -4.15
C LYS A 63 10.77 14.54 -4.38
N MET A 64 10.21 14.94 -5.50
CA MET A 64 9.92 16.35 -5.78
C MET A 64 9.01 16.96 -4.71
N HIS A 65 9.20 18.23 -4.42
CA HIS A 65 8.29 18.97 -3.56
C HIS A 65 6.86 18.93 -4.13
N GLY A 66 5.89 18.57 -3.29
CA GLY A 66 4.49 18.43 -3.69
C GLY A 66 4.10 17.06 -4.25
N ARG A 67 5.04 16.13 -4.44
CA ARG A 67 4.69 14.76 -4.84
C ARG A 67 3.86 14.09 -3.75
N VAL A 68 2.72 13.57 -4.15
CA VAL A 68 1.81 12.78 -3.31
C VAL A 68 1.65 11.41 -3.94
N GLY A 69 1.88 10.34 -3.17
CA GLY A 69 1.59 8.96 -3.58
C GLY A 69 0.15 8.55 -3.27
N ASP A 70 -0.10 7.27 -3.35
CA ASP A 70 -1.42 6.65 -3.13
C ASP A 70 -1.91 6.67 -1.68
N SER A 71 -1.00 6.56 -0.71
CA SER A 71 -1.35 6.33 0.70
C SER A 71 -2.34 7.35 1.31
N PRO A 72 -2.28 8.68 1.03
CA PRO A 72 -3.24 9.63 1.57
C PRO A 72 -4.53 9.74 0.75
N LEU A 73 -4.65 9.00 -0.34
CA LEU A 73 -5.80 9.07 -1.26
C LEU A 73 -6.74 7.90 -1.04
N ILE A 74 -7.93 8.20 -0.50
CA ILE A 74 -8.99 7.20 -0.31
C ILE A 74 -9.38 6.60 -1.66
N GLY A 75 -9.44 5.28 -1.73
CA GLY A 75 -9.68 4.53 -2.97
C GLY A 75 -8.41 4.11 -3.69
N ALA A 76 -7.30 4.81 -3.48
CA ALA A 76 -6.00 4.42 -4.01
C ALA A 76 -5.21 3.56 -3.00
N GLY A 77 -4.53 4.15 -2.03
CA GLY A 77 -3.72 3.43 -1.06
C GLY A 77 -4.50 2.66 0.00
N LEU A 78 -5.74 3.07 0.27
CA LEU A 78 -6.63 2.43 1.22
C LEU A 78 -8.09 2.66 0.83
N PHE A 79 -8.91 1.63 0.95
CA PHE A 79 -10.37 1.75 0.88
C PHE A 79 -11.04 0.75 1.81
N VAL A 80 -12.11 1.16 2.48
CA VAL A 80 -12.93 0.29 3.34
C VAL A 80 -14.40 0.59 3.10
N ASP A 81 -15.16 -0.47 2.83
CA ASP A 81 -16.62 -0.49 2.89
C ASP A 81 -17.05 -1.56 3.88
N ASN A 82 -17.68 -1.13 4.97
CA ASN A 82 -18.00 -2.01 6.07
C ASN A 82 -19.01 -3.12 5.74
N ASN A 83 -19.70 -3.02 4.60
CA ASN A 83 -20.60 -4.08 4.11
C ASN A 83 -19.86 -5.14 3.28
N ILE A 84 -18.67 -4.85 2.78
CA ILE A 84 -17.93 -5.71 1.84
C ILE A 84 -16.59 -6.13 2.41
N GLY A 85 -15.74 -5.15 2.76
CA GLY A 85 -14.38 -5.41 3.18
C GLY A 85 -13.49 -4.18 3.06
N GLY A 86 -12.20 -4.40 3.19
CA GLY A 86 -11.17 -3.39 3.00
C GLY A 86 -10.03 -3.88 2.14
N ALA A 87 -9.34 -2.95 1.49
CA ALA A 87 -8.11 -3.23 0.77
C ALA A 87 -7.09 -2.10 0.98
N ALA A 88 -5.82 -2.45 0.93
CA ALA A 88 -4.73 -1.49 0.99
C ALA A 88 -3.64 -1.84 -0.02
N ALA A 89 -2.94 -0.81 -0.48
CA ALA A 89 -1.93 -0.90 -1.52
C ALA A 89 -0.56 -0.42 -1.04
N THR A 90 0.47 -0.89 -1.72
CA THR A 90 1.83 -0.33 -1.68
C THR A 90 2.54 -0.54 -3.01
N GLY A 91 3.62 0.21 -3.24
CA GLY A 91 4.41 0.14 -4.45
C GLY A 91 4.43 1.46 -5.22
N LEU A 92 4.34 1.42 -6.56
CA LEU A 92 4.30 2.63 -7.39
C LEU A 92 2.95 3.35 -7.24
N GLY A 93 2.91 4.34 -6.34
CA GLY A 93 1.69 5.01 -5.92
C GLY A 93 0.92 5.66 -7.07
N GLU A 94 1.61 6.20 -8.06
CA GLU A 94 1.02 6.82 -9.24
C GLU A 94 0.15 5.85 -10.05
N GLU A 95 0.59 4.59 -10.16
CA GLU A 95 -0.17 3.56 -10.87
C GLU A 95 -1.35 3.04 -10.04
N VAL A 96 -1.18 3.00 -8.72
CA VAL A 96 -2.29 2.71 -7.79
C VAL A 96 -3.35 3.80 -7.87
N ILE A 97 -2.95 5.08 -7.96
CA ILE A 97 -3.87 6.22 -8.13
C ILE A 97 -4.63 6.11 -9.44
N LYS A 98 -3.95 5.89 -10.57
CA LYS A 98 -4.56 5.77 -11.90
C LYS A 98 -5.63 4.68 -11.97
N SER A 99 -5.42 3.59 -11.23
CA SER A 99 -6.35 2.45 -11.21
C SER A 99 -7.43 2.55 -10.13
N SER A 100 -7.32 3.52 -9.18
CA SER A 100 -8.12 3.53 -7.93
C SER A 100 -8.07 2.17 -7.24
N GLY A 101 -6.86 1.63 -7.07
CA GLY A 101 -6.62 0.20 -6.90
C GLY A 101 -7.30 -0.42 -5.68
N SER A 102 -7.24 0.21 -4.49
CA SER A 102 -7.89 -0.35 -3.30
C SER A 102 -9.43 -0.31 -3.41
N PHE A 103 -10.00 0.73 -4.01
CA PHE A 103 -11.43 0.78 -4.33
C PHE A 103 -11.82 -0.35 -5.29
N LEU A 104 -11.03 -0.55 -6.35
CA LEU A 104 -11.28 -1.60 -7.33
C LEU A 104 -11.27 -3.00 -6.69
N VAL A 105 -10.32 -3.29 -5.79
CA VAL A 105 -10.29 -4.58 -5.06
C VAL A 105 -11.56 -4.78 -4.25
N VAL A 106 -12.02 -3.77 -3.50
CA VAL A 106 -13.25 -3.88 -2.71
C VAL A 106 -14.48 -4.02 -3.62
N GLU A 107 -14.51 -3.34 -4.76
CA GLU A 107 -15.61 -3.45 -5.72
C GLU A 107 -15.64 -4.84 -6.39
N LEU A 108 -14.49 -5.44 -6.69
CA LEU A 108 -14.41 -6.82 -7.17
C LEU A 108 -14.91 -7.82 -6.10
N MET A 109 -14.57 -7.61 -4.81
CA MET A 109 -15.15 -8.40 -3.72
C MET A 109 -16.68 -8.23 -3.63
N ARG A 110 -17.23 -7.02 -3.90
CA ARG A 110 -18.67 -6.76 -3.99
C ARG A 110 -19.33 -7.58 -5.11
N GLN A 111 -18.61 -7.77 -6.22
CA GLN A 111 -19.06 -8.57 -7.36
C GLN A 111 -18.89 -10.10 -7.14
N GLY A 112 -18.42 -10.53 -5.95
CA GLY A 112 -18.34 -11.93 -5.57
C GLY A 112 -16.96 -12.56 -5.70
N TYR A 113 -15.93 -11.82 -6.05
CA TYR A 113 -14.55 -12.33 -6.04
C TYR A 113 -14.10 -12.63 -4.60
N ASP A 114 -13.33 -13.69 -4.42
CA ASP A 114 -12.56 -13.86 -3.19
C ASP A 114 -11.45 -12.79 -3.09
N PRO A 115 -10.94 -12.48 -1.88
CA PRO A 115 -9.97 -11.40 -1.71
C PRO A 115 -8.68 -11.56 -2.53
N ALA A 116 -8.18 -12.78 -2.71
CA ALA A 116 -6.94 -13.02 -3.47
C ALA A 116 -7.17 -12.81 -4.97
N SER A 117 -8.27 -13.32 -5.51
CA SER A 117 -8.69 -13.12 -6.90
C SER A 117 -9.00 -11.65 -7.19
N ALA A 118 -9.61 -10.93 -6.24
CA ALA A 118 -9.87 -9.50 -6.38
C ALA A 118 -8.55 -8.70 -6.46
N CYS A 119 -7.58 -8.99 -5.59
CA CYS A 119 -6.26 -8.37 -5.65
C CYS A 119 -5.56 -8.66 -6.98
N LYS A 120 -5.62 -9.91 -7.46
CA LYS A 120 -5.02 -10.33 -8.72
C LYS A 120 -5.66 -9.61 -9.92
N GLU A 121 -6.99 -9.57 -10.02
CA GLU A 121 -7.66 -8.88 -11.13
C GLU A 121 -7.36 -7.37 -11.15
N ALA A 122 -7.22 -6.73 -9.98
CA ALA A 122 -6.80 -5.35 -9.91
C ALA A 122 -5.38 -5.15 -10.49
N LEU A 123 -4.45 -6.08 -10.25
CA LEU A 123 -3.12 -6.08 -10.85
C LEU A 123 -3.16 -6.40 -12.35
N ASP A 124 -3.97 -7.36 -12.78
CA ASP A 124 -4.13 -7.71 -14.20
C ASP A 124 -4.62 -6.50 -15.01
N ARG A 125 -5.46 -5.64 -14.40
CA ARG A 125 -5.86 -4.38 -15.03
C ARG A 125 -4.66 -3.44 -15.25
N VAL A 126 -3.78 -3.31 -14.28
CA VAL A 126 -2.55 -2.51 -14.42
C VAL A 126 -1.62 -3.13 -15.47
N ILE A 127 -1.44 -4.45 -15.47
CA ILE A 127 -0.63 -5.16 -16.46
C ILE A 127 -1.13 -4.86 -17.89
N ARG A 128 -2.44 -4.91 -18.12
CA ARG A 128 -3.04 -4.60 -19.42
C ARG A 128 -2.75 -3.17 -19.88
N THR A 129 -2.75 -2.19 -18.99
CA THR A 129 -2.44 -0.78 -19.34
C THR A 129 -0.96 -0.55 -19.66
N HIS A 130 -0.09 -1.49 -19.29
CA HIS A 130 1.36 -1.46 -19.53
C HIS A 130 1.81 -2.50 -20.56
N ASN A 131 0.94 -2.86 -21.51
CA ASN A 131 1.25 -3.82 -22.59
C ASN A 131 1.81 -5.17 -22.10
N GLY A 132 1.36 -5.61 -20.91
CA GLY A 132 1.73 -6.90 -20.34
C GLY A 132 3.05 -6.94 -19.57
N SER A 133 3.82 -5.86 -19.50
CA SER A 133 5.16 -5.88 -18.91
C SER A 133 5.47 -4.64 -18.05
N PRO A 134 4.78 -4.45 -16.91
CA PRO A 134 5.10 -3.35 -15.99
C PRO A 134 6.48 -3.56 -15.36
N ASP A 135 7.29 -2.50 -15.29
CA ASP A 135 8.62 -2.53 -14.66
C ASP A 135 8.64 -1.87 -13.29
N PHE A 136 7.63 -2.14 -12.48
CA PHE A 136 7.48 -1.61 -11.13
C PHE A 136 6.74 -2.61 -10.24
N GLN A 137 6.72 -2.37 -8.94
CA GLN A 137 5.97 -3.15 -7.98
C GLN A 137 4.66 -2.47 -7.59
N ILE A 138 3.60 -3.26 -7.51
CA ILE A 138 2.37 -2.96 -6.78
C ILE A 138 1.99 -4.21 -6.01
N CYS A 139 1.57 -4.03 -4.77
CA CYS A 139 1.03 -5.08 -3.92
C CYS A 139 -0.30 -4.63 -3.35
N TYR A 140 -1.26 -5.55 -3.25
CA TYR A 140 -2.51 -5.37 -2.53
C TYR A 140 -2.65 -6.39 -1.43
N ILE A 141 -3.25 -5.96 -0.32
CA ILE A 141 -3.84 -6.83 0.70
C ILE A 141 -5.33 -6.54 0.77
N ALA A 142 -6.14 -7.55 1.05
CA ALA A 142 -7.58 -7.41 1.20
C ALA A 142 -8.09 -8.23 2.38
N LEU A 143 -9.13 -7.72 3.04
CA LEU A 143 -9.88 -8.38 4.11
C LEU A 143 -11.36 -8.23 3.80
N ARG A 144 -12.05 -9.36 3.58
CA ARG A 144 -13.50 -9.39 3.33
C ARG A 144 -14.29 -9.45 4.65
N LYS A 145 -15.54 -9.03 4.60
CA LYS A 145 -16.44 -8.96 5.77
C LYS A 145 -16.60 -10.28 6.53
N ASP A 146 -16.45 -11.42 5.89
CA ASP A 146 -16.49 -12.76 6.49
C ASP A 146 -15.17 -13.18 7.17
N GLY A 147 -14.15 -12.32 7.14
CA GLY A 147 -12.82 -12.55 7.71
C GLY A 147 -11.85 -13.24 6.75
N GLU A 148 -12.23 -13.52 5.50
CA GLU A 148 -11.31 -14.03 4.50
C GLU A 148 -10.30 -12.96 4.11
N VAL A 149 -9.03 -13.36 3.97
CA VAL A 149 -7.92 -12.47 3.62
C VAL A 149 -7.26 -12.90 2.32
N GLY A 150 -6.82 -11.94 1.53
CA GLY A 150 -6.10 -12.16 0.30
C GLY A 150 -4.98 -11.14 0.08
N ALA A 151 -4.06 -11.50 -0.80
CA ALA A 151 -3.00 -10.60 -1.24
C ALA A 151 -2.52 -10.99 -2.64
N ALA A 152 -2.04 -10.00 -3.40
CA ALA A 152 -1.35 -10.22 -4.67
C ALA A 152 -0.26 -9.15 -4.89
N CYS A 153 0.76 -9.46 -5.68
CA CYS A 153 1.79 -8.50 -6.05
C CYS A 153 2.26 -8.73 -7.49
N LEU A 154 2.74 -7.66 -8.14
CA LEU A 154 3.21 -7.72 -9.54
C LEU A 154 4.55 -8.41 -9.66
N LYS A 155 5.52 -8.00 -8.86
CA LYS A 155 6.90 -8.48 -8.92
C LYS A 155 7.39 -8.91 -7.55
N TRP A 156 8.46 -9.66 -7.54
CA TRP A 156 9.19 -10.14 -6.35
C TRP A 156 8.30 -10.86 -5.33
N ALA A 157 8.85 -11.06 -4.16
CA ALA A 157 8.10 -11.58 -3.04
C ALA A 157 7.49 -10.43 -2.22
N PHE A 158 6.25 -10.61 -1.79
CA PHE A 158 5.57 -9.66 -0.91
C PHE A 158 5.26 -10.33 0.43
N PRO A 159 6.08 -10.06 1.47
CA PRO A 159 5.79 -10.50 2.82
C PRO A 159 4.71 -9.64 3.46
N HIS A 160 3.74 -10.26 4.12
CA HIS A 160 2.71 -9.59 4.89
C HIS A 160 2.32 -10.42 6.12
N LEU A 161 1.81 -9.77 7.14
CA LEU A 161 1.40 -10.40 8.39
C LEU A 161 -0.13 -10.59 8.41
N VAL A 162 -0.55 -11.74 8.90
CA VAL A 162 -1.98 -12.02 9.16
C VAL A 162 -2.10 -12.49 10.60
N THR A 163 -2.92 -11.77 11.38
CA THR A 163 -3.25 -12.15 12.77
C THR A 163 -4.69 -12.62 12.82
N MET A 164 -4.90 -13.86 13.23
CA MET A 164 -6.22 -14.46 13.41
C MET A 164 -6.25 -15.22 14.73
N LYS A 165 -7.30 -15.01 15.54
CA LYS A 165 -7.50 -15.70 16.83
C LYS A 165 -6.25 -15.61 17.74
N GLY A 166 -5.62 -14.43 17.79
CA GLY A 166 -4.44 -14.18 18.61
C GLY A 166 -3.11 -14.76 18.07
N LYS A 167 -3.13 -15.44 16.92
CA LYS A 167 -1.92 -16.00 16.30
C LYS A 167 -1.53 -15.15 15.07
N THR A 168 -0.31 -14.63 15.07
CA THR A 168 0.28 -13.91 13.95
C THR A 168 1.11 -14.86 13.08
N THR A 169 0.92 -14.80 11.78
CA THR A 169 1.63 -15.60 10.80
C THR A 169 2.21 -14.66 9.72
N LEU A 170 3.50 -14.80 9.47
CA LEU A 170 4.13 -14.19 8.30
C LEU A 170 3.77 -15.03 7.07
N ARG A 171 3.15 -14.41 6.10
CA ARG A 171 2.89 -14.98 4.78
C ARG A 171 3.74 -14.27 3.74
N SER A 172 4.09 -14.97 2.68
CA SER A 172 4.78 -14.40 1.53
C SER A 172 4.16 -14.94 0.25
N ILE A 173 3.85 -14.05 -0.67
CA ILE A 173 3.37 -14.39 -2.01
C ILE A 173 4.44 -14.02 -3.03
N LYS A 174 4.47 -14.76 -4.14
CA LYS A 174 5.34 -14.46 -5.29
C LYS A 174 4.61 -13.52 -6.24
N GLY A 175 5.37 -12.73 -6.96
CA GLY A 175 4.87 -11.93 -8.08
C GLY A 175 4.22 -12.78 -9.18
N MET A 176 3.32 -12.15 -9.89
CA MET A 176 2.56 -12.73 -11.01
C MET A 176 3.43 -12.95 -12.23
#